data_32310aba08ffb332b899827dc80a47e0
#
_entry.id   32310aba08ffb332b899827dc80a47e0
#
_cell.length_a   1.000
_cell.length_b   1.000
_cell.length_c   1.000
_cell.angle_alpha   90.00
_cell.angle_beta   90.00
_cell.angle_gamma   90.00
#
_symmetry.space_group_name_H-M   'P 1'
#
loop_
_entity.id
_entity.type
_entity.pdbx_description
1 polymer ?
#
loop_
_entity_poly.entity_id
_entity_poly.type
_entity_poly.pdbx_seq_one_letter_code
_entity_poly.pdbx_strand_id
1 'polypeptide(L)'
;LLSSVNLGWLTPFTDGAAHGAMRVHRMRSAWSAEGRLVTDTVERLHLERSWTGHALRVEKFGQVGSMPVRGWFPFAAVEDTCAGVCWAMQLACPSSWQMELRRRDDSLCMMASLADGDYGHWCKTVQPGESFETPEAYLTVFAGGVDETSQRLLTLHRENLNGRMAELPVLFNEYCTTWGDPCHDNMVRIADTLKGHGFDYLVMDAGWYAKDGIGWSEAGGDWIPNETTLFPKGLKATADYIRAAGMKPGIWFEAETVAGASDTFQREDMLLHRHGTVIDTANRRFLDLRKEEVHAHLEERVINLLKNNGFEYVKIDYNDCIGVGCDDADSLGEGLRQNMQGTLRFFRRMREAVPGLMIENCASGGHRLEPSLMGVSDMASFSDAHECPEIPIIAANLHRLILP
;
A
#
# COMPACT_ATOMS: atom_id res chain seq x y z
N LEU A 1 10.20 17.61 21.85
CA LEU A 1 9.41 17.52 20.61
C LEU A 1 10.31 17.05 19.46
N LEU A 2 9.91 15.97 18.79
CA LEU A 2 10.49 15.54 17.53
C LEU A 2 9.62 16.10 16.40
N SER A 3 10.22 16.78 15.44
CA SER A 3 9.51 17.34 14.28
C SER A 3 10.05 16.81 12.93
N SER A 4 11.15 16.09 12.98
CA SER A 4 11.67 15.29 11.88
C SER A 4 12.57 14.20 12.43
N VAL A 5 12.60 13.06 11.74
CA VAL A 5 13.42 11.91 12.11
C VAL A 5 14.05 11.34 10.85
N ASN A 6 15.38 11.36 10.79
CA ASN A 6 16.11 10.65 9.76
C ASN A 6 16.08 9.15 10.04
N LEU A 7 15.61 8.39 9.07
CA LEU A 7 15.55 6.93 9.11
C LEU A 7 16.74 6.29 8.40
N GLY A 8 17.43 7.05 7.56
CA GLY A 8 18.62 6.59 6.87
C GLY A 8 19.43 7.75 6.32
N TRP A 9 20.74 7.57 6.27
CA TRP A 9 21.68 8.55 5.77
C TRP A 9 22.82 7.86 5.01
N LEU A 10 23.00 8.23 3.77
CA LEU A 10 24.12 7.79 2.94
C LEU A 10 24.96 9.00 2.52
N THR A 11 26.22 9.03 2.96
CA THR A 11 27.20 10.07 2.66
C THR A 11 28.62 9.57 2.96
N PRO A 12 29.67 10.17 2.41
CA PRO A 12 29.65 11.10 1.30
C PRO A 12 29.68 10.37 -0.05
N PHE A 13 28.94 10.84 -1.01
CA PHE A 13 29.21 10.50 -2.39
C PHE A 13 30.28 11.48 -2.89
N THR A 14 31.43 10.99 -3.26
CA THR A 14 32.43 11.81 -3.90
C THR A 14 32.16 11.82 -5.40
N ASP A 15 31.76 12.95 -5.91
CA ASP A 15 31.60 13.15 -7.34
C ASP A 15 32.87 13.74 -7.98
N GLY A 16 33.93 13.00 -8.00
CA GLY A 16 35.06 13.30 -8.86
C GLY A 16 34.80 13.08 -10.34
N ALA A 17 33.56 12.73 -10.66
CA ALA A 17 33.14 12.28 -11.97
C ALA A 17 32.88 13.42 -12.96
N ALA A 18 32.90 13.07 -14.24
CA ALA A 18 32.54 13.98 -15.33
C ALA A 18 31.04 14.35 -15.22
N HIS A 19 30.67 15.49 -15.83
CA HIS A 19 29.29 15.92 -15.96
C HIS A 19 28.39 14.79 -16.49
N GLY A 20 27.26 14.59 -15.83
CA GLY A 20 26.29 13.53 -16.16
C GLY A 20 26.65 12.12 -15.68
N ALA A 21 27.76 11.94 -15.00
CA ALA A 21 28.17 10.64 -14.48
C ALA A 21 27.44 10.24 -13.21
N MET A 22 27.03 11.20 -12.38
CA MET A 22 26.20 10.95 -11.20
C MET A 22 24.74 11.02 -11.59
N ARG A 23 24.02 9.90 -11.41
CA ARG A 23 22.60 9.76 -11.75
C ARG A 23 21.78 9.49 -10.51
N VAL A 24 20.59 10.08 -10.48
CA VAL A 24 19.59 9.87 -9.44
C VAL A 24 18.41 9.12 -10.04
N HIS A 25 18.06 8.00 -9.44
CA HIS A 25 16.95 7.18 -9.84
C HIS A 25 15.85 7.26 -8.80
N ARG A 26 14.63 7.51 -9.25
CA ARG A 26 13.41 7.57 -8.43
C ARG A 26 12.30 6.84 -9.17
N MET A 27 11.29 6.35 -8.44
CA MET A 27 10.18 5.65 -9.05
C MET A 27 8.89 6.45 -8.87
N ARG A 28 8.32 6.92 -9.99
CA ARG A 28 7.02 7.59 -9.99
C ARG A 28 5.88 6.58 -10.02
N SER A 29 4.72 7.00 -9.48
CA SER A 29 3.49 6.26 -9.53
C SER A 29 2.33 7.19 -9.88
N ALA A 30 1.34 6.64 -10.56
CA ALA A 30 0.04 7.23 -10.75
C ALA A 30 -0.96 6.09 -10.97
N TRP A 31 -2.24 6.35 -10.77
CA TRP A 31 -3.27 5.36 -11.03
C TRP A 31 -3.18 4.83 -12.48
N SER A 32 -3.21 3.53 -12.64
CA SER A 32 -3.04 2.80 -13.91
C SER A 32 -1.73 3.12 -14.67
N ALA A 33 -0.73 3.67 -13.97
CA ALA A 33 0.60 3.98 -14.49
C ALA A 33 1.67 3.88 -13.41
N GLU A 34 1.55 2.89 -12.55
CA GLU A 34 2.43 2.66 -11.40
C GLU A 34 3.85 2.29 -11.87
N GLY A 35 4.82 2.66 -11.06
CA GLY A 35 6.20 2.21 -11.21
C GLY A 35 6.89 2.72 -12.48
N ARG A 36 7.03 4.02 -12.66
CA ARG A 36 7.85 4.58 -13.75
C ARG A 36 9.21 5.01 -13.22
N LEU A 37 10.27 4.36 -13.67
CA LEU A 37 11.63 4.77 -13.33
C LEU A 37 11.93 6.12 -13.98
N VAL A 38 12.34 7.08 -13.15
CA VAL A 38 12.83 8.40 -13.56
C VAL A 38 14.30 8.49 -13.21
N THR A 39 15.13 8.82 -14.20
CA THR A 39 16.56 9.02 -14.05
C THR A 39 16.92 10.44 -14.42
N ASP A 40 17.50 11.16 -13.47
CA ASP A 40 18.02 12.50 -13.67
C ASP A 40 19.51 12.52 -13.36
N THR A 41 20.28 13.42 -13.98
CA THR A 41 21.64 13.71 -13.53
C THR A 41 21.60 14.68 -12.34
N VAL A 42 22.63 14.69 -11.52
CA VAL A 42 22.71 15.63 -10.38
C VAL A 42 22.63 17.08 -10.83
N GLU A 43 23.18 17.40 -12.03
CA GLU A 43 23.13 18.75 -12.62
C GLU A 43 21.71 19.14 -13.03
N ARG A 44 20.92 18.19 -13.50
CA ARG A 44 19.52 18.42 -13.86
C ARG A 44 18.65 18.72 -12.65
N LEU A 45 19.07 18.22 -11.49
CA LEU A 45 18.42 18.49 -10.20
C LEU A 45 19.03 19.69 -9.47
N HIS A 46 19.95 20.44 -10.13
CA HIS A 46 20.70 21.55 -9.53
C HIS A 46 21.51 21.13 -8.30
N LEU A 47 21.97 19.88 -8.28
CA LEU A 47 22.78 19.30 -7.20
C LEU A 47 24.26 19.18 -7.59
N GLU A 48 24.71 19.84 -8.65
CA GLU A 48 26.13 19.96 -9.01
C GLU A 48 26.92 20.72 -7.93
N ARG A 49 28.22 20.55 -7.94
CA ARG A 49 29.14 21.31 -7.07
C ARG A 49 28.98 22.80 -7.26
N SER A 50 29.10 23.56 -6.19
CA SER A 50 29.01 25.01 -6.17
C SER A 50 30.01 25.60 -5.18
N TRP A 51 29.81 26.84 -4.76
CA TRP A 51 30.70 27.55 -3.85
C TRP A 51 30.82 26.84 -2.49
N THR A 52 32.03 26.45 -2.14
CA THR A 52 32.38 25.76 -0.91
C THR A 52 32.04 26.61 0.33
N GLY A 53 31.44 26.00 1.34
CA GLY A 53 31.08 26.63 2.61
C GLY A 53 29.81 27.48 2.57
N HIS A 54 29.17 27.65 1.42
CA HIS A 54 27.97 28.47 1.27
C HIS A 54 26.82 27.80 0.54
N ALA A 55 27.07 26.71 -0.17
CA ALA A 55 26.06 26.05 -0.97
C ALA A 55 25.35 24.94 -0.19
N LEU A 56 24.04 25.09 -0.03
CA LEU A 56 23.13 24.01 0.37
C LEU A 56 22.01 23.96 -0.66
N ARG A 57 21.90 22.83 -1.36
CA ARG A 57 20.83 22.57 -2.32
C ARG A 57 20.15 21.27 -1.98
N VAL A 58 18.86 21.24 -2.14
CA VAL A 58 18.02 20.09 -1.74
C VAL A 58 17.03 19.79 -2.86
N GLU A 59 17.02 18.56 -3.31
CA GLU A 59 15.91 17.96 -4.04
C GLU A 59 15.12 17.11 -3.04
N LYS A 60 13.87 17.49 -2.78
CA LYS A 60 12.99 16.86 -1.81
C LYS A 60 11.75 16.34 -2.50
N PHE A 61 11.37 15.12 -2.18
CA PHE A 61 10.14 14.49 -2.66
C PHE A 61 9.56 13.57 -1.59
N GLY A 62 8.28 13.25 -1.71
CA GLY A 62 7.59 12.44 -0.72
C GLY A 62 6.14 12.21 -1.10
N GLN A 63 5.40 11.63 -0.17
CA GLN A 63 3.98 11.39 -0.30
C GLN A 63 3.27 11.75 1.00
N VAL A 64 2.13 12.43 0.89
CA VAL A 64 1.25 12.73 2.02
C VAL A 64 0.06 11.79 2.00
N GLY A 65 -0.27 11.22 3.15
CA GLY A 65 -1.52 10.49 3.35
C GLY A 65 -1.35 8.98 3.53
N SER A 66 -2.48 8.30 3.46
CA SER A 66 -2.63 6.85 3.68
C SER A 66 -2.46 6.00 2.42
N MET A 67 -2.07 6.63 1.31
CA MET A 67 -1.65 5.99 0.06
C MET A 67 -0.18 6.34 -0.21
N PRO A 68 0.78 5.64 0.42
CA PRO A 68 2.18 6.04 0.46
C PRO A 68 2.89 5.99 -0.90
N VAL A 69 2.27 5.41 -1.93
CA VAL A 69 2.87 5.22 -3.27
C VAL A 69 2.04 5.89 -4.37
N ARG A 70 1.15 6.82 -4.02
CA ARG A 70 0.25 7.45 -5.01
C ARG A 70 0.98 8.33 -6.04
N GLY A 71 2.07 9.00 -5.66
CA GLY A 71 2.84 9.89 -6.56
C GLY A 71 4.28 9.41 -6.78
N TRP A 72 4.89 8.93 -5.71
CA TRP A 72 6.24 8.41 -5.68
C TRP A 72 6.32 7.17 -4.81
N PHE A 73 7.22 6.24 -5.17
CA PHE A 73 7.64 5.18 -4.26
C PHE A 73 8.64 5.73 -3.23
N PRO A 74 8.63 5.24 -2.00
CA PRO A 74 9.59 5.60 -0.96
C PRO A 74 10.97 4.98 -1.26
N PHE A 75 11.53 5.33 -2.42
CA PHE A 75 12.76 4.77 -2.98
C PHE A 75 13.55 5.85 -3.71
N ALA A 76 14.86 5.84 -3.50
CA ALA A 76 15.83 6.58 -4.30
C ALA A 76 17.13 5.79 -4.43
N ALA A 77 17.82 5.97 -5.55
CA ALA A 77 19.16 5.46 -5.73
C ALA A 77 20.06 6.53 -6.38
N VAL A 78 21.33 6.51 -6.02
CA VAL A 78 22.37 7.35 -6.63
C VAL A 78 23.42 6.44 -7.24
N GLU A 79 23.66 6.60 -8.53
CA GLU A 79 24.60 5.82 -9.31
C GLU A 79 25.78 6.69 -9.72
N ASP A 80 27.00 6.24 -9.44
CA ASP A 80 28.23 6.74 -10.04
C ASP A 80 28.61 5.83 -11.21
N THR A 81 28.34 6.29 -12.42
CA THR A 81 28.63 5.51 -13.65
C THR A 81 30.12 5.39 -13.95
N CYS A 82 30.97 6.25 -13.39
CA CYS A 82 32.42 6.15 -13.54
C CYS A 82 33.03 5.14 -12.58
N ALA A 83 32.52 5.09 -11.34
CA ALA A 83 32.97 4.11 -10.35
C ALA A 83 32.27 2.75 -10.52
N GLY A 84 31.17 2.69 -11.29
CA GLY A 84 30.37 1.50 -11.46
C GLY A 84 29.70 1.03 -10.15
N VAL A 85 29.21 1.97 -9.35
CA VAL A 85 28.60 1.68 -8.06
C VAL A 85 27.28 2.44 -7.89
N CYS A 86 26.31 1.82 -7.27
CA CYS A 86 25.02 2.41 -6.97
C CYS A 86 24.65 2.24 -5.49
N TRP A 87 24.18 3.30 -4.85
CA TRP A 87 23.64 3.35 -3.50
C TRP A 87 22.13 3.49 -3.57
N ALA A 88 21.40 2.71 -2.80
CA ALA A 88 19.95 2.83 -2.76
C ALA A 88 19.41 2.84 -1.33
N MET A 89 18.25 3.46 -1.19
CA MET A 89 17.50 3.58 0.04
C MET A 89 16.02 3.40 -0.22
N GLN A 90 15.33 2.64 0.66
CA GLN A 90 13.89 2.42 0.62
C GLN A 90 13.32 2.51 2.03
N LEU A 91 12.10 3.05 2.17
CA LEU A 91 11.38 3.12 3.44
C LEU A 91 10.23 2.12 3.48
N ALA A 92 10.02 1.51 4.64
CA ALA A 92 8.81 0.78 5.00
C ALA A 92 7.89 1.70 5.80
N CYS A 93 7.19 2.61 5.12
CA CYS A 93 6.36 3.62 5.76
C CYS A 93 4.98 3.69 5.11
N PRO A 94 3.92 3.17 5.76
CA PRO A 94 2.56 3.11 5.20
C PRO A 94 1.79 4.43 5.30
N SER A 95 2.41 5.46 5.83
CA SER A 95 1.87 6.81 6.01
C SER A 95 2.67 7.85 5.22
N SER A 96 2.52 9.12 5.56
CA SER A 96 3.30 10.20 4.97
C SER A 96 4.81 10.02 5.22
N TRP A 97 5.59 10.22 4.18
CA TRP A 97 7.05 10.08 4.20
C TRP A 97 7.71 11.09 3.27
N GLN A 98 9.02 11.28 3.43
CA GLN A 98 9.84 12.09 2.53
C GLN A 98 11.22 11.53 2.34
N MET A 99 11.86 11.88 1.22
CA MET A 99 13.25 11.65 0.92
C MET A 99 13.90 12.95 0.43
N GLU A 100 15.19 13.09 0.71
CA GLU A 100 15.98 14.25 0.28
C GLU A 100 17.30 13.80 -0.33
N LEU A 101 17.65 14.41 -1.45
CA LEU A 101 19.02 14.44 -1.93
C LEU A 101 19.57 15.82 -1.63
N ARG A 102 20.68 15.88 -0.94
CA ARG A 102 21.22 17.12 -0.42
C ARG A 102 22.68 17.29 -0.84
N ARG A 103 22.95 18.39 -1.51
CA ARG A 103 24.31 18.85 -1.76
C ARG A 103 24.73 19.82 -0.67
N ARG A 104 25.84 19.54 -0.03
CA ARG A 104 26.52 20.47 0.85
C ARG A 104 27.99 20.52 0.42
N ASP A 105 28.40 21.64 -0.17
CA ASP A 105 29.74 21.80 -0.74
C ASP A 105 30.10 20.64 -1.69
N ASP A 106 31.11 19.88 -1.34
CA ASP A 106 31.62 18.75 -2.11
C ASP A 106 30.87 17.43 -1.80
N SER A 107 30.00 17.43 -0.82
CA SER A 107 29.29 16.22 -0.40
C SER A 107 27.88 16.18 -0.96
N LEU A 108 27.54 15.09 -1.62
CA LEU A 108 26.16 14.71 -1.92
C LEU A 108 25.71 13.65 -0.90
N CYS A 109 24.50 13.77 -0.38
CA CYS A 109 23.93 12.78 0.52
C CYS A 109 22.49 12.51 0.16
N MET A 110 22.03 11.32 0.52
CA MET A 110 20.65 10.87 0.39
C MET A 110 20.10 10.56 1.78
N MET A 111 18.90 11.06 2.07
CA MET A 111 18.23 10.91 3.33
C MET A 111 16.81 10.40 3.10
N ALA A 112 16.35 9.55 4.00
CA ALA A 112 14.96 9.12 4.08
C ALA A 112 14.42 9.42 5.47
N SER A 113 13.20 9.92 5.58
CA SER A 113 12.63 10.30 6.86
C SER A 113 11.11 10.18 6.91
N LEU A 114 10.60 10.21 8.15
CA LEU A 114 9.18 10.52 8.36
C LEU A 114 8.89 11.91 7.80
N ALA A 115 7.64 12.12 7.46
CA ALA A 115 7.12 13.41 7.05
C ALA A 115 7.47 14.51 8.07
N ASP A 116 7.78 15.68 7.57
CA ASP A 116 7.95 16.89 8.37
C ASP A 116 6.85 17.91 8.09
N GLY A 117 7.07 19.16 8.38
CA GLY A 117 6.12 20.23 8.12
C GLY A 117 5.70 20.37 6.65
N ASP A 118 6.58 20.02 5.69
CA ASP A 118 6.30 20.12 4.26
C ASP A 118 5.50 18.92 3.72
N TYR A 119 5.76 17.73 4.29
CA TYR A 119 5.24 16.46 3.77
C TYR A 119 4.34 15.69 4.74
N GLY A 120 3.60 16.35 5.63
CA GLY A 120 2.58 15.66 6.39
C GLY A 120 2.42 16.06 7.84
N HIS A 121 2.91 17.23 8.24
CA HIS A 121 2.68 17.80 9.57
C HIS A 121 2.98 16.84 10.73
N TRP A 122 4.04 16.03 10.62
CA TRP A 122 4.39 15.11 11.67
C TRP A 122 5.23 15.79 12.73
N CYS A 123 4.81 15.65 13.98
CA CYS A 123 5.64 15.84 15.14
C CYS A 123 5.15 14.97 16.29
N LYS A 124 6.05 14.63 17.20
CA LYS A 124 5.77 13.79 18.36
C LYS A 124 6.52 14.27 19.58
N THR A 125 5.83 14.33 20.71
CA THR A 125 6.44 14.52 22.02
C THR A 125 6.94 13.18 22.54
N VAL A 126 8.20 13.14 22.99
CA VAL A 126 8.78 12.00 23.68
C VAL A 126 9.22 12.50 25.06
N GLN A 127 8.66 11.95 26.11
CA GLN A 127 8.97 12.32 27.50
C GLN A 127 10.26 11.64 27.96
N PRO A 128 10.91 12.15 29.00
CA PRO A 128 12.06 11.48 29.60
C PRO A 128 11.72 10.04 30.04
N GLY A 129 12.48 9.08 29.54
CA GLY A 129 12.26 7.65 29.79
C GLY A 129 11.35 6.94 28.79
N GLU A 130 10.70 7.65 27.88
CA GLU A 130 9.96 7.07 26.77
C GLU A 130 10.86 6.77 25.58
N SER A 131 10.45 5.84 24.73
CA SER A 131 11.09 5.50 23.46
C SER A 131 10.15 5.78 22.29
N PHE A 132 10.74 6.08 21.15
CA PHE A 132 10.03 6.17 19.86
C PHE A 132 10.65 5.19 18.89
N GLU A 133 9.82 4.27 18.38
CA GLU A 133 10.21 3.33 17.35
C GLU A 133 9.88 3.91 15.96
N THR A 134 10.91 4.00 15.13
CA THR A 134 10.77 4.50 13.76
C THR A 134 10.31 3.40 12.81
N PRO A 135 9.71 3.75 11.65
CA PRO A 135 9.64 2.83 10.53
C PRO A 135 11.03 2.34 10.12
N GLU A 136 11.07 1.19 9.45
CA GLU A 136 12.32 0.63 8.94
C GLU A 136 12.80 1.36 7.69
N ALA A 137 14.12 1.50 7.56
CA ALA A 137 14.79 1.98 6.35
C ALA A 137 15.79 0.93 5.88
N TYR A 138 15.74 0.60 4.60
CA TYR A 138 16.64 -0.33 3.94
C TYR A 138 17.67 0.46 3.15
N LEU A 139 18.96 0.19 3.42
CA LEU A 139 20.07 0.85 2.77
C LEU A 139 20.96 -0.21 2.13
N THR A 140 21.41 0.05 0.91
CA THR A 140 22.34 -0.85 0.23
C THR A 140 23.31 -0.08 -0.66
N VAL A 141 24.44 -0.70 -0.94
CA VAL A 141 25.41 -0.30 -1.95
C VAL A 141 25.83 -1.54 -2.73
N PHE A 142 25.93 -1.41 -4.03
CA PHE A 142 26.31 -2.55 -4.88
C PHE A 142 27.10 -2.09 -6.10
N ALA A 143 27.94 -2.98 -6.64
CA ALA A 143 28.64 -2.77 -7.90
C ALA A 143 27.65 -2.98 -9.06
N GLY A 144 27.54 -2.01 -9.94
CA GLY A 144 26.59 -1.98 -11.06
C GLY A 144 25.68 -0.76 -10.98
N GLY A 145 24.55 -0.82 -11.65
CA GLY A 145 23.55 0.23 -11.72
C GLY A 145 22.35 0.03 -10.80
N VAL A 146 21.27 0.74 -11.10
CA VAL A 146 20.04 0.70 -10.32
C VAL A 146 19.37 -0.70 -10.33
N ASP A 147 19.51 -1.44 -11.42
CA ASP A 147 18.85 -2.76 -11.54
C ASP A 147 19.49 -3.79 -10.60
N GLU A 148 20.83 -3.89 -10.58
CA GLU A 148 21.56 -4.80 -9.68
C GLU A 148 21.35 -4.42 -8.22
N THR A 149 21.33 -3.12 -7.92
CA THR A 149 21.11 -2.60 -6.57
C THR A 149 19.68 -2.88 -6.09
N SER A 150 18.69 -2.75 -6.96
CA SER A 150 17.29 -3.08 -6.69
C SER A 150 17.11 -4.57 -6.42
N GLN A 151 17.74 -5.46 -7.20
CA GLN A 151 17.69 -6.91 -6.96
C GLN A 151 18.25 -7.29 -5.59
N ARG A 152 19.24 -6.54 -5.10
CA ARG A 152 19.77 -6.73 -3.75
C ARG A 152 18.75 -6.37 -2.65
N LEU A 153 17.99 -5.28 -2.82
CA LEU A 153 16.88 -4.94 -1.92
C LEU A 153 15.77 -5.99 -1.96
N LEU A 154 15.42 -6.48 -3.15
CA LEU A 154 14.41 -7.54 -3.31
C LEU A 154 14.84 -8.88 -2.67
N THR A 155 16.12 -9.19 -2.62
CA THR A 155 16.62 -10.36 -1.89
C THR A 155 16.27 -10.27 -0.41
N LEU A 156 16.46 -9.11 0.22
CA LEU A 156 16.06 -8.88 1.60
C LEU A 156 14.54 -9.02 1.79
N HIS A 157 13.75 -8.43 0.89
CA HIS A 157 12.29 -8.56 0.96
C HIS A 157 11.83 -10.01 0.80
N ARG A 158 12.48 -10.78 -0.06
CA ARG A 158 12.19 -12.21 -0.23
C ARG A 158 12.47 -13.02 1.04
N GLU A 159 13.55 -12.73 1.74
CA GLU A 159 13.87 -13.33 3.04
C GLU A 159 12.79 -13.01 4.09
N ASN A 160 12.29 -11.78 4.10
CA ASN A 160 11.24 -11.33 5.02
C ASN A 160 9.87 -11.99 4.78
N LEU A 161 9.60 -12.52 3.59
CA LEU A 161 8.36 -13.25 3.29
C LEU A 161 8.29 -14.64 3.93
N ASN A 162 9.38 -15.15 4.51
CA ASN A 162 9.43 -16.43 5.21
C ASN A 162 8.84 -17.62 4.42
N GLY A 163 9.06 -17.65 3.12
CA GLY A 163 8.60 -18.73 2.24
C GLY A 163 7.09 -18.76 1.95
N ARG A 164 6.34 -17.72 2.32
CA ARG A 164 4.89 -17.62 2.08
C ARG A 164 4.50 -17.67 0.61
N MET A 165 5.42 -17.37 -0.29
CA MET A 165 5.22 -17.29 -1.74
C MET A 165 6.01 -18.38 -2.47
N ALA A 166 5.84 -19.64 -2.07
CA ALA A 166 6.49 -20.76 -2.76
C ALA A 166 5.92 -21.00 -4.18
N GLU A 167 4.63 -20.72 -4.37
CA GLU A 167 3.92 -20.90 -5.65
C GLU A 167 3.02 -19.66 -5.92
N LEU A 168 3.03 -19.19 -7.16
CA LEU A 168 2.13 -18.11 -7.61
C LEU A 168 0.81 -18.73 -8.07
N PRO A 169 -0.32 -18.47 -7.38
CA PRO A 169 -1.61 -19.02 -7.79
C PRO A 169 -2.16 -18.31 -9.02
N VAL A 170 -2.90 -19.03 -9.84
CA VAL A 170 -3.71 -18.45 -10.91
C VAL A 170 -5.10 -18.14 -10.36
N LEU A 171 -5.49 -16.88 -10.38
CA LEU A 171 -6.79 -16.46 -9.88
C LEU A 171 -7.63 -15.79 -10.97
N PHE A 172 -8.94 -15.88 -10.84
CA PHE A 172 -9.91 -15.12 -11.60
C PHE A 172 -10.68 -14.21 -10.64
N ASN A 173 -10.53 -12.91 -10.82
CA ASN A 173 -11.35 -11.90 -10.15
C ASN A 173 -12.51 -11.53 -11.09
N GLU A 174 -13.74 -11.59 -10.61
CA GLU A 174 -14.93 -11.46 -11.47
C GLU A 174 -15.32 -9.99 -11.76
N TYR A 175 -14.72 -9.00 -11.12
CA TYR A 175 -15.17 -7.60 -11.19
C TYR A 175 -15.39 -7.10 -12.63
N CYS A 176 -14.40 -7.28 -13.51
CA CYS A 176 -14.50 -6.87 -14.93
C CYS A 176 -15.47 -7.72 -15.77
N THR A 177 -16.05 -8.78 -15.19
CA THR A 177 -17.08 -9.60 -15.83
C THR A 177 -18.47 -9.13 -15.47
N THR A 178 -18.70 -8.72 -14.21
CA THR A 178 -20.03 -8.36 -13.70
C THR A 178 -20.18 -6.87 -13.38
N TRP A 179 -19.06 -6.15 -13.23
CA TRP A 179 -19.03 -4.73 -12.88
C TRP A 179 -19.75 -4.40 -11.56
N GLY A 180 -19.55 -5.27 -10.54
CA GLY A 180 -20.10 -5.07 -9.21
C GLY A 180 -21.44 -5.76 -8.97
N ASP A 181 -21.75 -6.80 -9.73
CA ASP A 181 -22.92 -7.68 -9.52
C ASP A 181 -22.48 -9.15 -9.35
N PRO A 182 -21.74 -9.49 -8.28
CA PRO A 182 -21.29 -10.85 -8.00
C PRO A 182 -22.38 -11.69 -7.30
N CYS A 183 -23.60 -11.73 -7.86
CA CYS A 183 -24.69 -12.53 -7.29
C CYS A 183 -24.41 -14.03 -7.42
N HIS A 184 -25.16 -14.86 -6.68
CA HIS A 184 -25.00 -16.32 -6.68
C HIS A 184 -24.98 -16.91 -8.10
N ASP A 185 -25.95 -16.54 -8.93
CA ASP A 185 -26.09 -17.10 -10.28
C ASP A 185 -24.94 -16.71 -11.21
N ASN A 186 -24.42 -15.48 -11.10
CA ASN A 186 -23.25 -15.04 -11.83
C ASN A 186 -22.00 -15.82 -11.40
N MET A 187 -21.79 -15.99 -10.09
CA MET A 187 -20.66 -16.75 -9.56
C MET A 187 -20.71 -18.23 -9.97
N VAL A 188 -21.88 -18.85 -9.95
CA VAL A 188 -22.08 -20.22 -10.43
C VAL A 188 -21.71 -20.33 -11.94
N ARG A 189 -22.23 -19.44 -12.76
CA ARG A 189 -21.95 -19.43 -14.20
C ARG A 189 -20.45 -19.26 -14.49
N ILE A 190 -19.76 -18.37 -13.77
CA ILE A 190 -18.31 -18.17 -13.89
C ILE A 190 -17.56 -19.41 -13.43
N ALA A 191 -17.93 -19.98 -12.28
CA ALA A 191 -17.30 -21.20 -11.75
C ALA A 191 -17.40 -22.38 -12.72
N ASP A 192 -18.57 -22.58 -13.32
CA ASP A 192 -18.78 -23.63 -14.34
C ASP A 192 -17.91 -23.41 -15.59
N THR A 193 -17.76 -22.15 -16.01
CA THR A 193 -16.92 -21.80 -17.16
C THR A 193 -15.43 -22.05 -16.88
N LEU A 194 -14.97 -21.77 -15.66
CA LEU A 194 -13.56 -21.89 -15.26
C LEU A 194 -13.16 -23.30 -14.84
N LYS A 195 -14.14 -24.17 -14.55
CA LYS A 195 -13.90 -25.54 -14.06
C LYS A 195 -12.96 -26.32 -14.99
N GLY A 196 -11.86 -26.81 -14.40
CA GLY A 196 -10.87 -27.63 -15.13
C GLY A 196 -9.90 -26.82 -16.01
N HIS A 197 -9.91 -25.49 -15.95
CA HIS A 197 -9.02 -24.63 -16.71
C HIS A 197 -7.77 -24.17 -15.92
N GLY A 198 -7.51 -24.74 -14.74
CA GLY A 198 -6.27 -24.50 -13.98
C GLY A 198 -6.27 -23.23 -13.15
N PHE A 199 -7.44 -22.71 -12.79
CA PHE A 199 -7.57 -21.62 -11.82
C PHE A 199 -7.56 -22.16 -10.39
N ASP A 200 -6.75 -21.54 -9.52
CA ASP A 200 -6.67 -21.89 -8.10
C ASP A 200 -7.74 -21.18 -7.28
N TYR A 201 -8.05 -19.93 -7.65
CA TYR A 201 -9.03 -19.08 -6.95
C TYR A 201 -10.05 -18.48 -7.91
N LEU A 202 -11.30 -18.39 -7.42
CA LEU A 202 -12.33 -17.52 -7.97
C LEU A 202 -12.70 -16.48 -6.90
N VAL A 203 -12.43 -15.21 -7.19
CA VAL A 203 -12.60 -14.09 -6.27
C VAL A 203 -13.87 -13.33 -6.59
N MET A 204 -14.75 -13.23 -5.61
CA MET A 204 -15.93 -12.38 -5.60
C MET A 204 -15.50 -10.97 -5.19
N ASP A 205 -15.56 -10.02 -6.11
CA ASP A 205 -15.16 -8.64 -5.88
C ASP A 205 -16.30 -7.78 -5.29
N ALA A 206 -16.23 -6.46 -5.36
CA ALA A 206 -17.20 -5.54 -4.82
C ALA A 206 -18.64 -5.81 -5.31
N GLY A 207 -19.64 -5.62 -4.42
CA GLY A 207 -21.07 -5.75 -4.77
C GLY A 207 -21.84 -6.80 -3.97
N TRP A 208 -21.18 -7.80 -3.39
CA TRP A 208 -21.85 -8.87 -2.63
C TRP A 208 -22.67 -8.38 -1.43
N TYR A 209 -22.40 -7.18 -0.93
CA TYR A 209 -23.07 -6.48 0.18
C TYR A 209 -24.03 -5.38 -0.31
N ALA A 210 -24.13 -5.15 -1.63
CA ALA A 210 -24.94 -4.08 -2.19
C ALA A 210 -26.41 -4.21 -1.78
N LYS A 211 -27.04 -3.10 -1.39
CA LYS A 211 -28.45 -3.04 -1.01
C LYS A 211 -29.30 -2.86 -2.27
N ASP A 212 -30.55 -3.30 -2.22
CA ASP A 212 -31.45 -3.18 -3.36
C ASP A 212 -31.60 -1.72 -3.82
N GLY A 213 -31.25 -1.46 -5.07
CA GLY A 213 -31.27 -0.11 -5.65
C GLY A 213 -30.12 0.80 -5.26
N ILE A 214 -29.14 0.31 -4.50
CA ILE A 214 -27.95 1.07 -4.07
C ILE A 214 -26.69 0.34 -4.57
N GLY A 215 -25.87 1.06 -5.30
CA GLY A 215 -24.63 0.52 -5.86
C GLY A 215 -23.62 0.12 -4.79
N TRP A 216 -22.67 -0.75 -5.15
CA TRP A 216 -21.62 -1.23 -4.27
C TRP A 216 -20.79 -0.07 -3.68
N SER A 217 -20.53 0.98 -4.46
CA SER A 217 -19.72 2.12 -4.04
C SER A 217 -20.35 2.94 -2.92
N GLU A 218 -21.66 2.87 -2.75
CA GLU A 218 -22.42 3.61 -1.73
C GLU A 218 -22.80 2.74 -0.52
N ALA A 219 -22.74 1.40 -0.66
CA ALA A 219 -23.22 0.46 0.34
C ALA A 219 -22.13 -0.14 1.25
N GLY A 220 -20.83 0.10 0.94
CA GLY A 220 -19.70 -0.46 1.70
C GLY A 220 -19.62 0.06 3.13
N GLY A 221 -19.14 -0.78 4.07
CA GLY A 221 -18.91 -0.41 5.47
C GLY A 221 -19.54 -1.34 6.49
N ASP A 222 -20.79 -1.79 6.29
CA ASP A 222 -21.44 -2.71 7.20
C ASP A 222 -21.03 -4.17 7.01
N TRP A 223 -20.57 -4.50 5.81
CA TRP A 223 -20.09 -5.82 5.38
C TRP A 223 -21.08 -6.95 5.68
N ILE A 224 -22.36 -6.69 5.44
CA ILE A 224 -23.44 -7.66 5.60
C ILE A 224 -23.81 -8.20 4.22
N PRO A 225 -23.74 -9.52 3.98
CA PRO A 225 -24.15 -10.10 2.70
C PRO A 225 -25.62 -9.80 2.37
N ASN A 226 -25.90 -9.47 1.12
CA ASN A 226 -27.29 -9.37 0.65
C ASN A 226 -27.84 -10.77 0.40
N GLU A 227 -28.40 -11.39 1.45
CA GLU A 227 -29.01 -12.71 1.37
C GLU A 227 -30.48 -12.69 0.93
N THR A 228 -31.05 -11.50 0.65
CA THR A 228 -32.41 -11.37 0.13
C THR A 228 -32.48 -11.56 -1.38
N THR A 229 -31.63 -10.85 -2.12
CA THR A 229 -31.68 -10.80 -3.59
C THR A 229 -30.45 -11.40 -4.24
N LEU A 230 -29.24 -11.13 -3.72
CA LEU A 230 -28.00 -11.58 -4.36
C LEU A 230 -27.61 -13.01 -3.97
N PHE A 231 -27.81 -13.38 -2.70
CA PHE A 231 -27.41 -14.70 -2.16
C PHE A 231 -28.54 -15.36 -1.38
N PRO A 232 -29.70 -15.70 -1.99
CA PRO A 232 -30.87 -16.19 -1.26
C PRO A 232 -30.68 -17.54 -0.55
N LYS A 233 -29.55 -18.24 -0.83
CA LYS A 233 -29.14 -19.47 -0.14
C LYS A 233 -28.03 -19.24 0.86
N GLY A 234 -27.69 -17.97 1.14
CA GLY A 234 -26.54 -17.55 1.93
C GLY A 234 -25.23 -17.50 1.13
N LEU A 235 -24.33 -16.64 1.55
CA LEU A 235 -23.01 -16.45 0.92
C LEU A 235 -22.18 -17.75 0.93
N LYS A 236 -22.32 -18.55 1.99
CA LYS A 236 -21.65 -19.84 2.13
C LYS A 236 -21.98 -20.82 1.00
N ALA A 237 -23.21 -20.85 0.54
CA ALA A 237 -23.62 -21.74 -0.55
C ALA A 237 -22.87 -21.42 -1.86
N THR A 238 -22.57 -20.15 -2.12
CA THR A 238 -21.75 -19.72 -3.26
C THR A 238 -20.29 -20.15 -3.07
N ALA A 239 -19.72 -19.92 -1.89
CA ALA A 239 -18.37 -20.36 -1.57
C ALA A 239 -18.20 -21.89 -1.70
N ASP A 240 -19.17 -22.66 -1.22
CA ASP A 240 -19.18 -24.12 -1.33
C ASP A 240 -19.28 -24.58 -2.79
N TYR A 241 -20.04 -23.88 -3.62
CA TYR A 241 -20.15 -24.17 -5.06
C TYR A 241 -18.81 -23.96 -5.77
N ILE A 242 -18.13 -22.84 -5.49
CA ILE A 242 -16.80 -22.56 -6.04
C ILE A 242 -15.81 -23.70 -5.68
N ARG A 243 -15.84 -24.20 -4.42
CA ARG A 243 -15.01 -25.33 -4.02
C ARG A 243 -15.38 -26.62 -4.77
N ALA A 244 -16.67 -26.89 -4.95
CA ALA A 244 -17.14 -28.05 -5.71
C ALA A 244 -16.73 -27.99 -7.20
N ALA A 245 -16.54 -26.79 -7.74
CA ALA A 245 -15.97 -26.58 -9.06
C ALA A 245 -14.44 -26.78 -9.14
N GLY A 246 -13.76 -26.97 -8.00
CA GLY A 246 -12.32 -27.25 -7.90
C GLY A 246 -11.44 -26.02 -7.68
N MET A 247 -12.02 -24.87 -7.32
CA MET A 247 -11.31 -23.63 -7.02
C MET A 247 -11.53 -23.23 -5.55
N LYS A 248 -10.65 -22.42 -4.99
CA LYS A 248 -10.80 -21.82 -3.67
C LYS A 248 -11.61 -20.51 -3.78
N PRO A 249 -12.56 -20.25 -2.87
CA PRO A 249 -13.32 -19.01 -2.90
C PRO A 249 -12.54 -17.85 -2.30
N GLY A 250 -12.57 -16.71 -2.99
CA GLY A 250 -12.06 -15.42 -2.53
C GLY A 250 -13.16 -14.37 -2.41
N ILE A 251 -12.90 -13.33 -1.63
CA ILE A 251 -13.83 -12.22 -1.42
C ILE A 251 -13.10 -10.89 -1.25
N TRP A 252 -13.73 -9.79 -1.65
CA TRP A 252 -13.22 -8.41 -1.58
C TRP A 252 -13.83 -7.64 -0.42
N PHE A 253 -13.02 -6.75 0.19
CA PHE A 253 -13.45 -5.75 1.17
C PHE A 253 -12.70 -4.42 0.96
N GLU A 254 -13.35 -3.32 1.32
CA GLU A 254 -12.72 -2.02 1.59
C GLU A 254 -12.85 -1.73 3.10
N ALA A 255 -12.13 -2.53 3.89
CA ALA A 255 -12.39 -2.71 5.32
C ALA A 255 -12.13 -1.46 6.19
N GLU A 256 -11.36 -0.50 5.69
CA GLU A 256 -10.94 0.70 6.45
C GLU A 256 -11.88 1.89 6.24
N THR A 257 -12.84 1.78 5.33
CA THR A 257 -13.75 2.87 4.97
C THR A 257 -15.21 2.48 5.12
N VAL A 258 -16.06 3.49 5.22
CA VAL A 258 -17.52 3.34 5.26
C VAL A 258 -18.16 4.32 4.28
N ALA A 259 -19.15 3.86 3.54
CA ALA A 259 -19.88 4.62 2.53
C ALA A 259 -21.26 5.07 3.01
N GLY A 260 -21.82 6.05 2.34
CA GLY A 260 -22.98 6.83 2.82
C GLY A 260 -24.26 6.05 3.13
N ALA A 261 -24.47 4.87 2.51
CA ALA A 261 -25.64 4.04 2.75
C ALA A 261 -25.43 2.97 3.83
N SER A 262 -24.24 2.91 4.48
CA SER A 262 -24.00 2.01 5.60
C SER A 262 -24.46 2.63 6.93
N ASP A 263 -24.89 1.79 7.87
CA ASP A 263 -25.24 2.23 9.22
C ASP A 263 -24.00 2.73 9.98
N THR A 264 -22.85 2.11 9.72
CA THR A 264 -21.56 2.48 10.30
C THR A 264 -21.12 3.90 9.90
N PHE A 265 -21.60 4.44 8.79
CA PHE A 265 -21.31 5.82 8.34
C PHE A 265 -21.76 6.88 9.37
N GLN A 266 -22.77 6.58 10.19
CA GLN A 266 -23.30 7.48 11.23
C GLN A 266 -22.63 7.27 12.60
N ARG A 267 -21.71 6.31 12.72
CA ARG A 267 -21.02 5.97 13.96
C ARG A 267 -19.77 6.84 14.14
N GLU A 268 -19.97 8.15 14.42
CA GLU A 268 -18.87 9.12 14.56
C GLU A 268 -17.86 8.70 15.64
N ASP A 269 -18.31 7.95 16.66
CA ASP A 269 -17.46 7.37 17.69
C ASP A 269 -16.39 6.40 17.14
N MET A 270 -16.63 5.81 15.96
CA MET A 270 -15.73 4.89 15.28
C MET A 270 -14.91 5.54 14.17
N LEU A 271 -15.17 6.81 13.84
CA LEU A 271 -14.60 7.47 12.68
C LEU A 271 -13.43 8.38 13.02
N LEU A 272 -12.57 8.62 12.03
CA LEU A 272 -11.48 9.59 12.12
C LEU A 272 -12.01 11.01 12.02
N HIS A 273 -11.45 11.89 12.86
CA HIS A 273 -11.73 13.33 12.86
C HIS A 273 -10.49 14.13 12.47
N ARG A 274 -10.73 15.31 11.92
CA ARG A 274 -9.73 16.35 11.68
C ARG A 274 -10.31 17.70 12.05
N HIS A 275 -9.62 18.41 12.94
CA HIS A 275 -10.08 19.69 13.49
C HIS A 275 -11.50 19.59 14.10
N GLY A 276 -11.79 18.48 14.79
CA GLY A 276 -13.07 18.20 15.43
C GLY A 276 -14.21 17.82 14.47
N THR A 277 -13.93 17.61 13.18
CA THR A 277 -14.94 17.23 12.17
C THR A 277 -14.57 15.85 11.59
N VAL A 278 -15.57 14.99 11.36
CA VAL A 278 -15.37 13.71 10.69
C VAL A 278 -14.70 13.91 9.33
N ILE A 279 -13.68 13.11 9.03
CA ILE A 279 -13.03 13.14 7.72
C ILE A 279 -13.96 12.49 6.71
N ASP A 280 -14.44 13.30 5.77
CA ASP A 280 -15.35 12.90 4.71
C ASP A 280 -14.79 13.32 3.34
N THR A 281 -14.70 12.36 2.43
CA THR A 281 -14.19 12.57 1.08
C THR A 281 -15.28 12.24 0.07
N ALA A 282 -16.30 13.07 -0.01
CA ALA A 282 -17.45 12.93 -0.89
C ALA A 282 -18.29 11.65 -0.67
N ASN A 283 -17.70 10.46 -0.63
CA ASN A 283 -18.42 9.19 -0.49
C ASN A 283 -17.83 8.24 0.56
N ARG A 284 -16.72 8.60 1.20
CA ARG A 284 -16.03 7.75 2.17
C ARG A 284 -15.76 8.50 3.45
N ARG A 285 -16.00 7.83 4.57
CA ARG A 285 -15.46 8.16 5.89
C ARG A 285 -14.52 7.04 6.31
N PHE A 286 -13.60 7.32 7.21
CA PHE A 286 -12.52 6.40 7.58
C PHE A 286 -12.68 5.92 9.00
N LEU A 287 -12.55 4.62 9.22
CA LEU A 287 -12.54 4.02 10.53
C LEU A 287 -11.27 4.37 11.31
N ASP A 288 -11.39 4.64 12.59
CA ASP A 288 -10.27 4.90 13.49
C ASP A 288 -9.67 3.57 14.00
N LEU A 289 -8.74 3.00 13.23
CA LEU A 289 -8.10 1.73 13.56
C LEU A 289 -7.10 1.83 14.74
N ARG A 290 -7.01 2.98 15.42
CA ARG A 290 -6.34 3.10 16.70
C ARG A 290 -7.18 2.51 17.85
N LYS A 291 -8.51 2.42 17.65
CA LYS A 291 -9.50 2.00 18.66
C LYS A 291 -9.74 0.50 18.62
N GLU A 292 -9.74 -0.15 19.78
CA GLU A 292 -10.04 -1.59 19.89
C GLU A 292 -11.48 -1.93 19.52
N GLU A 293 -12.43 -1.04 19.75
CA GLU A 293 -13.83 -1.23 19.34
C GLU A 293 -13.99 -1.33 17.82
N VAL A 294 -13.17 -0.60 17.05
CA VAL A 294 -13.10 -0.68 15.59
C VAL A 294 -12.52 -2.03 15.17
N HIS A 295 -11.46 -2.48 15.83
CA HIS A 295 -10.92 -3.82 15.58
C HIS A 295 -11.92 -4.93 15.90
N ALA A 296 -12.68 -4.80 17.00
CA ALA A 296 -13.73 -5.77 17.36
C ALA A 296 -14.87 -5.80 16.32
N HIS A 297 -15.27 -4.62 15.81
CA HIS A 297 -16.23 -4.51 14.72
C HIS A 297 -15.73 -5.20 13.44
N LEU A 298 -14.48 -4.94 13.03
CA LEU A 298 -13.90 -5.57 11.86
C LEU A 298 -13.66 -7.09 12.04
N GLU A 299 -13.39 -7.53 13.26
CA GLU A 299 -13.32 -8.96 13.57
C GLU A 299 -14.69 -9.62 13.35
N GLU A 300 -15.76 -9.00 13.85
CA GLU A 300 -17.13 -9.50 13.66
C GLU A 300 -17.51 -9.51 12.17
N ARG A 301 -17.29 -8.41 11.45
CA ARG A 301 -17.83 -8.18 10.12
C ARG A 301 -16.97 -8.76 8.99
N VAL A 302 -15.67 -8.81 9.18
CA VAL A 302 -14.74 -9.29 8.15
C VAL A 302 -14.18 -10.66 8.53
N ILE A 303 -13.49 -10.77 9.66
CA ILE A 303 -12.77 -12.01 10.01
C ILE A 303 -13.74 -13.17 10.25
N ASN A 304 -14.83 -12.96 10.99
CA ASN A 304 -15.82 -14.00 11.23
C ASN A 304 -16.59 -14.36 9.95
N LEU A 305 -16.82 -13.41 9.05
CA LEU A 305 -17.40 -13.71 7.74
C LEU A 305 -16.49 -14.63 6.93
N LEU A 306 -15.21 -14.35 6.87
CA LEU A 306 -14.21 -15.21 6.20
C LEU A 306 -14.25 -16.63 6.77
N LYS A 307 -14.21 -16.78 8.10
CA LYS A 307 -14.23 -18.06 8.81
C LYS A 307 -15.53 -18.84 8.57
N ASN A 308 -16.67 -18.20 8.78
CA ASN A 308 -17.97 -18.85 8.76
C ASN A 308 -18.36 -19.34 7.35
N ASN A 309 -17.90 -18.64 6.31
CA ASN A 309 -18.14 -19.01 4.92
C ASN A 309 -16.97 -19.80 4.30
N GLY A 310 -15.84 -19.88 5.00
CA GLY A 310 -14.67 -20.63 4.58
C GLY A 310 -13.95 -20.00 3.39
N PHE A 311 -13.87 -18.69 3.32
CA PHE A 311 -13.03 -18.02 2.31
C PHE A 311 -11.55 -18.28 2.58
N GLU A 312 -10.82 -18.53 1.52
CA GLU A 312 -9.38 -18.85 1.56
C GLU A 312 -8.53 -17.75 0.92
N TYR A 313 -9.18 -16.73 0.38
CA TYR A 313 -8.57 -15.56 -0.22
C TYR A 313 -9.36 -14.31 0.14
N VAL A 314 -8.65 -13.22 0.43
CA VAL A 314 -9.25 -11.91 0.65
C VAL A 314 -8.48 -10.83 -0.09
N LYS A 315 -9.18 -10.00 -0.88
CA LYS A 315 -8.67 -8.76 -1.44
C LYS A 315 -9.09 -7.61 -0.52
N ILE A 316 -8.14 -6.94 0.09
CA ILE A 316 -8.38 -5.73 0.88
C ILE A 316 -8.01 -4.53 0.03
N ASP A 317 -9.04 -3.79 -0.35
CA ASP A 317 -8.93 -2.60 -1.17
C ASP A 317 -8.98 -1.32 -0.33
N TYR A 318 -8.53 -0.22 -0.94
CA TYR A 318 -8.55 1.10 -0.32
C TYR A 318 -8.59 2.20 -1.39
N ASN A 319 -9.76 2.82 -1.57
CA ASN A 319 -10.04 3.65 -2.74
C ASN A 319 -10.03 5.15 -2.47
N ASP A 320 -9.71 5.58 -1.24
CA ASP A 320 -9.63 7.00 -0.91
C ASP A 320 -8.50 7.26 0.11
N CYS A 321 -8.11 8.53 0.28
CA CYS A 321 -6.95 8.91 1.06
C CYS A 321 -7.32 9.83 2.23
N ILE A 322 -6.88 9.48 3.44
CA ILE A 322 -7.06 10.29 4.65
C ILE A 322 -6.42 11.70 4.48
N GLY A 323 -5.40 11.84 3.63
CA GLY A 323 -4.67 13.08 3.48
C GLY A 323 -3.70 13.34 4.62
N VAL A 324 -3.57 14.58 5.07
CA VAL A 324 -2.53 15.03 6.01
C VAL A 324 -2.57 14.33 7.37
N GLY A 325 -3.71 13.79 7.77
CA GLY A 325 -3.83 13.03 9.01
C GLY A 325 -5.11 13.30 9.79
N CYS A 326 -5.09 12.96 11.07
CA CYS A 326 -6.27 13.00 11.95
C CYS A 326 -5.91 13.46 13.35
N ASP A 327 -6.96 13.85 14.11
CA ASP A 327 -6.89 14.33 15.49
C ASP A 327 -6.49 13.22 16.49
N ASP A 328 -6.50 13.56 17.77
CA ASP A 328 -6.23 12.68 18.92
C ASP A 328 -4.83 12.07 18.94
N ALA A 329 -3.83 12.86 18.51
CA ALA A 329 -2.40 12.58 18.61
C ALA A 329 -1.62 13.89 18.72
N ASP A 330 -0.31 13.81 18.94
CA ASP A 330 0.58 14.99 19.05
C ASP A 330 0.53 15.90 17.80
N SER A 331 0.22 15.33 16.67
CA SER A 331 0.05 16.03 15.40
C SER A 331 -0.84 15.24 14.44
N LEU A 332 -1.35 15.90 13.40
CA LEU A 332 -2.13 15.22 12.36
C LEU A 332 -1.36 14.07 11.71
N GLY A 333 -0.07 14.28 11.42
CA GLY A 333 0.80 13.25 10.84
C GLY A 333 1.08 12.09 11.79
N GLU A 334 1.15 12.32 13.10
CA GLU A 334 1.28 11.24 14.09
C GLU A 334 -0.02 10.46 14.22
N GLY A 335 -1.18 11.12 14.17
CA GLY A 335 -2.47 10.47 14.12
C GLY A 335 -2.59 9.54 12.92
N LEU A 336 -2.20 9.99 11.73
CA LEU A 336 -2.14 9.18 10.53
C LEU A 336 -1.21 7.96 10.71
N ARG A 337 0.01 8.19 11.22
CA ARG A 337 0.98 7.10 11.44
C ARG A 337 0.41 6.01 12.35
N GLN A 338 -0.21 6.41 13.46
CA GLN A 338 -0.84 5.48 14.41
C GLN A 338 -2.00 4.72 13.77
N ASN A 339 -2.84 5.39 12.97
CA ASN A 339 -3.95 4.75 12.26
C ASN A 339 -3.44 3.69 11.27
N MET A 340 -2.39 4.01 10.50
CA MET A 340 -1.78 3.05 9.58
C MET A 340 -1.10 1.86 10.28
N GLN A 341 -0.60 2.06 11.51
CA GLN A 341 -0.19 0.92 12.34
C GLN A 341 -1.36 0.05 12.77
N GLY A 342 -2.54 0.66 13.00
CA GLY A 342 -3.79 -0.05 13.20
C GLY A 342 -4.16 -0.91 11.98
N THR A 343 -4.01 -0.38 10.77
CA THR A 343 -4.17 -1.14 9.52
C THR A 343 -3.26 -2.37 9.47
N LEU A 344 -1.96 -2.20 9.72
CA LEU A 344 -1.02 -3.34 9.74
C LEU A 344 -1.39 -4.37 10.82
N ARG A 345 -1.88 -3.92 11.98
CA ARG A 345 -2.39 -4.79 13.05
C ARG A 345 -3.60 -5.58 12.61
N PHE A 346 -4.53 -4.97 11.88
CA PHE A 346 -5.71 -5.65 11.35
C PHE A 346 -5.36 -6.76 10.36
N PHE A 347 -4.43 -6.52 9.44
CA PHE A 347 -3.93 -7.55 8.52
C PHE A 347 -3.30 -8.74 9.26
N ARG A 348 -2.50 -8.48 10.29
CA ARG A 348 -1.93 -9.56 11.12
C ARG A 348 -3.01 -10.34 11.87
N ARG A 349 -4.01 -9.68 12.44
CA ARG A 349 -5.17 -10.33 13.08
C ARG A 349 -5.94 -11.24 12.12
N MET A 350 -6.17 -10.81 10.87
CA MET A 350 -6.82 -11.66 9.85
C MET A 350 -6.01 -12.94 9.60
N ARG A 351 -4.70 -12.80 9.43
CA ARG A 351 -3.80 -13.93 9.19
C ARG A 351 -3.77 -14.91 10.36
N GLU A 352 -3.71 -14.41 11.58
CA GLU A 352 -3.72 -15.23 12.80
C GLU A 352 -5.06 -15.96 12.97
N ALA A 353 -6.16 -15.28 12.69
CA ALA A 353 -7.50 -15.80 12.88
C ALA A 353 -7.94 -16.78 11.79
N VAL A 354 -7.40 -16.68 10.58
CA VAL A 354 -7.71 -17.53 9.42
C VAL A 354 -6.41 -18.13 8.87
N PRO A 355 -5.89 -19.21 9.46
CA PRO A 355 -4.66 -19.84 8.99
C PRO A 355 -4.77 -20.27 7.52
N GLY A 356 -3.76 -19.94 6.72
CA GLY A 356 -3.71 -20.25 5.29
C GLY A 356 -4.48 -19.27 4.40
N LEU A 357 -5.05 -18.19 4.95
CA LEU A 357 -5.67 -17.12 4.18
C LEU A 357 -4.64 -16.45 3.28
N MET A 358 -4.93 -16.35 2.01
CA MET A 358 -4.20 -15.52 1.05
C MET A 358 -4.73 -14.08 1.14
N ILE A 359 -3.86 -13.12 1.42
CA ILE A 359 -4.20 -11.70 1.55
C ILE A 359 -3.62 -10.92 0.37
N GLU A 360 -4.49 -10.35 -0.45
CA GLU A 360 -4.14 -9.40 -1.52
C GLU A 360 -4.27 -7.97 -0.99
N ASN A 361 -3.18 -7.21 -1.09
CA ASN A 361 -3.17 -5.77 -0.84
C ASN A 361 -3.53 -5.01 -2.12
N CYS A 362 -4.59 -4.20 -2.06
CA CYS A 362 -5.02 -3.32 -3.13
C CYS A 362 -5.25 -1.91 -2.57
N ALA A 363 -5.01 -0.89 -3.39
CA ALA A 363 -5.41 0.48 -3.09
C ALA A 363 -5.61 1.23 -4.41
N SER A 364 -6.80 1.09 -5.00
CA SER A 364 -7.03 1.49 -6.41
C SER A 364 -5.86 1.01 -7.28
N GLY A 365 -5.58 -0.28 -7.25
CA GLY A 365 -4.33 -0.84 -7.77
C GLY A 365 -3.13 -0.63 -6.82
N GLY A 366 -2.06 -0.01 -7.31
CA GLY A 366 -0.74 -0.02 -6.68
C GLY A 366 -0.41 1.09 -5.68
N HIS A 367 -1.39 1.84 -5.15
CA HIS A 367 -1.07 3.00 -4.30
C HIS A 367 -0.54 2.67 -2.89
N ARG A 368 -0.50 1.38 -2.52
CA ARG A 368 0.04 0.87 -1.24
C ARG A 368 1.15 -0.18 -1.42
N LEU A 369 1.86 -0.14 -2.53
CA LEU A 369 3.00 -1.03 -2.83
C LEU A 369 4.28 -0.59 -2.11
N GLU A 370 4.28 -0.54 -0.78
CA GLU A 370 5.45 -0.21 0.02
C GLU A 370 5.77 -1.37 1.00
N PRO A 371 7.02 -1.50 1.48
CA PRO A 371 7.47 -2.72 2.14
C PRO A 371 6.67 -3.15 3.37
N SER A 372 6.11 -2.23 4.18
CA SER A 372 5.40 -2.62 5.40
C SER A 372 4.04 -3.26 5.11
N LEU A 373 3.28 -2.73 4.14
CA LEU A 373 2.02 -3.33 3.71
C LEU A 373 2.25 -4.61 2.91
N MET A 374 3.26 -4.64 2.04
CA MET A 374 3.67 -5.86 1.35
C MET A 374 4.14 -6.94 2.32
N GLY A 375 4.78 -6.58 3.43
CA GLY A 375 5.22 -7.51 4.47
C GLY A 375 4.09 -8.21 5.25
N VAL A 376 2.87 -7.68 5.24
CA VAL A 376 1.69 -8.30 5.87
C VAL A 376 0.72 -8.93 4.87
N SER A 377 1.02 -8.83 3.57
CA SER A 377 0.24 -9.37 2.46
C SER A 377 0.96 -10.54 1.80
N ASP A 378 0.28 -11.31 0.98
CA ASP A 378 0.85 -12.41 0.20
C ASP A 378 1.02 -12.03 -1.27
N MET A 379 0.17 -11.15 -1.75
CA MET A 379 0.23 -10.61 -3.10
C MET A 379 -0.40 -9.21 -3.15
N ALA A 380 -0.32 -8.56 -4.29
CA ALA A 380 -0.90 -7.24 -4.48
C ALA A 380 -1.57 -7.09 -5.86
N SER A 381 -2.65 -6.34 -5.88
CA SER A 381 -3.11 -5.66 -7.10
C SER A 381 -2.10 -4.57 -7.41
N PHE A 382 -1.24 -4.79 -8.37
CA PHE A 382 -0.17 -3.83 -8.68
C PHE A 382 -0.66 -2.64 -9.53
N SER A 383 -1.83 -2.77 -10.16
CA SER A 383 -2.44 -1.75 -11.00
C SER A 383 -3.89 -2.07 -11.30
N ASP A 384 -4.73 -1.02 -11.47
CA ASP A 384 -6.06 -1.11 -12.05
C ASP A 384 -6.06 -0.95 -13.58
N ALA A 385 -4.90 -0.95 -14.23
CA ALA A 385 -4.80 -0.85 -15.68
C ALA A 385 -5.48 -2.04 -16.36
N HIS A 386 -6.36 -1.75 -17.31
CA HIS A 386 -7.05 -2.75 -18.11
C HIS A 386 -6.43 -2.92 -19.51
N GLU A 387 -5.64 -1.94 -19.92
CA GLU A 387 -5.08 -1.88 -21.26
C GLU A 387 -3.83 -2.74 -21.38
N CYS A 388 -3.81 -3.60 -22.38
CA CYS A 388 -2.66 -4.46 -22.63
C CYS A 388 -1.32 -3.74 -22.79
N PRO A 389 -1.22 -2.50 -23.32
CA PRO A 389 0.06 -1.78 -23.40
C PRO A 389 0.60 -1.33 -22.05
N GLU A 390 -0.24 -0.95 -21.09
CA GLU A 390 0.19 -0.42 -19.78
C GLU A 390 0.72 -1.52 -18.88
N ILE A 391 0.05 -2.66 -18.82
CA ILE A 391 0.39 -3.76 -17.89
C ILE A 391 1.85 -4.22 -18.03
N PRO A 392 2.38 -4.55 -19.23
CA PRO A 392 3.78 -4.94 -19.38
C PRO A 392 4.77 -3.84 -19.00
N ILE A 393 4.42 -2.57 -19.25
CA ILE A 393 5.27 -1.43 -18.91
C ILE A 393 5.35 -1.28 -17.39
N ILE A 394 4.21 -1.40 -16.70
CA ILE A 394 4.14 -1.36 -15.23
C ILE A 394 4.95 -2.51 -14.63
N ALA A 395 4.68 -3.74 -15.06
CA ALA A 395 5.39 -4.93 -14.57
C ALA A 395 6.91 -4.84 -14.80
N ALA A 396 7.32 -4.39 -16.00
CA ALA A 396 8.74 -4.22 -16.36
C ALA A 396 9.48 -3.14 -15.55
N ASN A 397 8.77 -2.25 -14.85
CA ASN A 397 9.36 -1.27 -13.96
C ASN A 397 9.29 -1.72 -12.48
N LEU A 398 8.14 -2.28 -12.07
CA LEU A 398 7.89 -2.68 -10.68
C LEU A 398 8.82 -3.79 -10.20
N HIS A 399 9.33 -4.65 -11.08
CA HIS A 399 10.27 -5.73 -10.72
C HIS A 399 11.52 -5.25 -9.96
N ARG A 400 11.78 -3.93 -9.94
CA ARG A 400 12.87 -3.31 -9.19
C ARG A 400 12.58 -3.18 -7.70
N LEU A 401 11.31 -3.03 -7.32
CA LEU A 401 10.90 -2.72 -5.94
C LEU A 401 9.93 -3.72 -5.35
N ILE A 402 9.23 -4.48 -6.18
CA ILE A 402 8.19 -5.42 -5.78
C ILE A 402 8.60 -6.80 -6.26
N LEU A 403 8.46 -7.79 -5.39
CA LEU A 403 8.63 -9.20 -5.74
C LEU A 403 7.54 -9.60 -6.74
N PRO A 404 7.89 -10.45 -7.73
CA PRO A 404 6.91 -10.97 -8.68
C PRO A 404 5.85 -11.82 -8.00
#